data_d124531e91a3f4b668713bc098cd95f7
#
_entry.id   d124531e91a3f4b668713bc098cd95f7
#
_cell.length_a   1.000
_cell.length_b   1.000
_cell.length_c   1.000
_cell.angle_alpha   90.00
_cell.angle_beta   90.00
_cell.angle_gamma   90.00
#
_symmetry.space_group_name_H-M   'P 1'
#
loop_
_entity.id
_entity.type
_entity.pdbx_description
1 polymer ?
#
loop_
_entity_poly.entity_id
_entity_poly.type
_entity_poly.pdbx_seq_one_letter_code
_entity_poly.pdbx_strand_id
1 'polypeptide(L)'
;MSVLVAIEGADGAGKATAAENTRAALELHGYTTAVVSFPRYKDTVGGVTLGEFLSGRMPVPVTPKAAAVLYGLDRLESVEVIRDVAEKHDVIIFDRYIPSNMVYQASKVAAEDAISLMRWVYALETETFQVPPPDLSIYLDTPLEAARGLMQLKDKRSYTDRQYDEHEADVALQRAVRLNYSKVAEMQLAGPWETVQTTMSGTLRKPVEIASEIVDHIIRRVGELREVASDTLMASRA
;
A
#
# COMPACT_ATOMS: atom_id res chain seq x y z
N MET A 1 15.55 -2.40 14.67
CA MET A 1 14.84 -1.42 13.83
C MET A 1 14.10 -2.21 12.76
N SER A 2 12.80 -2.10 12.71
CA SER A 2 11.98 -2.78 11.71
C SER A 2 11.87 -1.92 10.45
N VAL A 3 11.89 -2.53 9.28
CA VAL A 3 11.73 -1.84 7.99
C VAL A 3 10.27 -1.94 7.55
N LEU A 4 9.66 -0.81 7.24
CA LEU A 4 8.27 -0.67 6.85
C LEU A 4 8.14 -0.63 5.33
N VAL A 5 7.50 -1.63 4.73
CA VAL A 5 7.36 -1.78 3.29
C VAL A 5 5.89 -1.74 2.88
N ALA A 6 5.51 -0.82 2.01
CA ALA A 6 4.16 -0.77 1.46
C ALA A 6 4.10 -1.47 0.10
N ILE A 7 3.21 -2.44 -0.07
CA ILE A 7 2.90 -3.03 -1.39
C ILE A 7 1.63 -2.37 -1.92
N GLU A 8 1.78 -1.69 -3.05
CA GLU A 8 0.84 -0.77 -3.62
C GLU A 8 0.46 -1.14 -5.06
N GLY A 9 -0.68 -0.65 -5.53
CA GLY A 9 -1.16 -0.89 -6.89
C GLY A 9 -2.68 -0.78 -6.99
N ALA A 10 -3.19 -0.74 -8.21
CA ALA A 10 -4.63 -0.70 -8.51
C ALA A 10 -5.36 -1.93 -7.97
N ASP A 11 -6.69 -1.92 -7.98
CA ASP A 11 -7.47 -3.07 -7.59
C ASP A 11 -7.25 -4.23 -8.57
N GLY A 12 -7.16 -5.44 -8.05
CA GLY A 12 -6.79 -6.62 -8.83
C GLY A 12 -5.30 -6.76 -9.15
N ALA A 13 -4.41 -5.86 -8.70
CA ALA A 13 -2.97 -5.95 -8.99
C ALA A 13 -2.24 -7.14 -8.32
N GLY A 14 -2.91 -7.88 -7.44
CA GLY A 14 -2.30 -9.04 -6.78
C GLY A 14 -1.55 -8.73 -5.48
N LYS A 15 -1.77 -7.56 -4.87
CA LYS A 15 -1.08 -7.09 -3.66
C LYS A 15 -1.05 -8.09 -2.50
N ALA A 16 -2.21 -8.60 -2.09
CA ALA A 16 -2.30 -9.58 -0.99
C ALA A 16 -1.48 -10.85 -1.27
N THR A 17 -1.53 -11.35 -2.51
CA THR A 17 -0.72 -12.51 -2.94
C THR A 17 0.77 -12.19 -2.93
N ALA A 18 1.16 -11.00 -3.41
CA ALA A 18 2.54 -10.54 -3.40
C ALA A 18 3.05 -10.38 -1.96
N ALA A 19 2.25 -9.78 -1.06
CA ALA A 19 2.60 -9.60 0.34
C ALA A 19 2.89 -10.93 1.04
N GLU A 20 2.01 -11.92 0.91
CA GLU A 20 2.18 -13.22 1.55
C GLU A 20 3.34 -14.03 0.95
N ASN A 21 3.53 -14.02 -0.37
CA ASN A 21 4.66 -14.70 -0.99
C ASN A 21 6.00 -14.02 -0.62
N THR A 22 6.02 -12.69 -0.55
CA THR A 22 7.20 -11.93 -0.12
C THR A 22 7.54 -12.21 1.34
N ARG A 23 6.53 -12.25 2.23
CA ARG A 23 6.71 -12.65 3.63
C ARG A 23 7.38 -14.02 3.74
N ALA A 24 6.80 -15.03 3.07
CA ALA A 24 7.32 -16.38 3.10
C ALA A 24 8.74 -16.47 2.53
N ALA A 25 9.06 -15.72 1.48
CA ALA A 25 10.39 -15.69 0.90
C ALA A 25 11.41 -14.98 1.81
N LEU A 26 11.06 -13.87 2.48
CA LEU A 26 11.92 -13.19 3.46
C LEU A 26 12.23 -14.09 4.66
N GLU A 27 11.28 -14.89 5.12
CA GLU A 27 11.49 -15.86 6.20
C GLU A 27 12.54 -16.92 5.81
N LEU A 28 12.57 -17.36 4.54
CA LEU A 28 13.62 -18.25 4.03
C LEU A 28 15.00 -17.58 4.00
N HIS A 29 15.05 -16.24 3.92
CA HIS A 29 16.29 -15.46 4.03
C HIS A 29 16.65 -15.10 5.48
N GLY A 30 15.90 -15.61 6.46
CA GLY A 30 16.18 -15.44 7.89
C GLY A 30 15.62 -14.14 8.51
N TYR A 31 14.75 -13.41 7.82
CA TYR A 31 14.07 -12.24 8.36
C TYR A 31 12.77 -12.63 9.05
N THR A 32 12.53 -12.11 10.25
CA THR A 32 11.21 -12.16 10.86
C THR A 32 10.30 -11.14 10.18
N THR A 33 9.14 -11.59 9.64
CA THR A 33 8.30 -10.75 8.78
C THR A 33 6.84 -10.85 9.16
N ALA A 34 6.14 -9.71 9.22
CA ALA A 34 4.69 -9.64 9.40
C ALA A 34 4.01 -8.96 8.21
N VAL A 35 2.75 -9.34 7.96
CA VAL A 35 1.87 -8.65 7.00
C VAL A 35 0.74 -7.96 7.76
N VAL A 36 0.52 -6.69 7.47
CA VAL A 36 -0.59 -5.89 8.00
C VAL A 36 -1.37 -5.32 6.81
N SER A 37 -2.67 -5.57 6.75
CA SER A 37 -3.51 -5.10 5.65
C SER A 37 -4.41 -3.95 6.07
N PHE A 38 -4.57 -2.97 5.19
CA PHE A 38 -5.48 -1.84 5.35
C PHE A 38 -6.49 -1.78 4.20
N PRO A 39 -7.73 -1.30 4.44
CA PRO A 39 -8.30 -0.86 5.73
C PRO A 39 -8.61 -2.02 6.69
N ARG A 40 -8.58 -1.73 7.99
CA ARG A 40 -8.92 -2.66 9.06
C ARG A 40 -10.42 -2.56 9.39
N TYR A 41 -11.24 -3.03 8.49
CA TYR A 41 -12.70 -2.86 8.47
C TYR A 41 -13.47 -3.30 9.73
N LYS A 42 -12.86 -4.10 10.59
CA LYS A 42 -13.52 -4.68 11.77
C LYS A 42 -12.85 -4.29 13.10
N ASP A 43 -11.70 -3.61 13.02
CA ASP A 43 -10.81 -3.44 14.16
C ASP A 43 -10.71 -1.97 14.62
N THR A 44 -11.06 -1.02 13.75
CA THR A 44 -10.95 0.42 14.00
C THR A 44 -12.25 1.14 13.67
N VAL A 45 -12.51 2.29 14.29
CA VAL A 45 -13.67 3.13 13.94
C VAL A 45 -13.53 3.67 12.52
N GLY A 46 -12.32 4.09 12.13
CA GLY A 46 -12.00 4.50 10.77
C GLY A 46 -12.30 3.38 9.76
N GLY A 47 -11.83 2.17 10.02
CA GLY A 47 -12.05 1.01 9.17
C GLY A 47 -13.52 0.61 9.04
N VAL A 48 -14.28 0.58 10.13
CA VAL A 48 -15.74 0.33 10.12
C VAL A 48 -16.45 1.38 9.26
N THR A 49 -16.14 2.66 9.47
CA THR A 49 -16.74 3.77 8.72
C THR A 49 -16.38 3.71 7.22
N LEU A 50 -15.15 3.28 6.89
CA LEU A 50 -14.74 3.01 5.51
C LEU A 50 -15.55 1.88 4.88
N GLY A 51 -15.89 0.84 5.64
CA GLY A 51 -16.78 -0.23 5.19
C GLY A 51 -18.17 0.30 4.81
N GLU A 52 -18.76 1.21 5.61
CA GLU A 52 -20.03 1.89 5.29
C GLU A 52 -19.90 2.79 4.06
N PHE A 53 -18.79 3.55 3.97
CA PHE A 53 -18.52 4.43 2.82
C PHE A 53 -18.40 3.63 1.51
N LEU A 54 -17.58 2.60 1.47
CA LEU A 54 -17.34 1.78 0.28
C LEU A 54 -18.54 0.94 -0.14
N SER A 55 -19.48 0.69 0.79
CA SER A 55 -20.76 0.02 0.52
C SER A 55 -21.86 0.99 0.13
N GLY A 56 -21.59 2.29 -0.07
CA GLY A 56 -22.59 3.29 -0.43
C GLY A 56 -23.61 3.60 0.68
N ARG A 57 -23.34 3.24 1.94
CA ARG A 57 -24.28 3.42 3.07
C ARG A 57 -24.09 4.73 3.83
N MET A 58 -23.25 5.63 3.37
CA MET A 58 -23.10 6.95 4.00
C MET A 58 -24.33 7.82 3.75
N PRO A 59 -24.80 8.56 4.78
CA PRO A 59 -26.01 9.38 4.66
C PRO A 59 -25.84 10.61 3.76
N VAL A 60 -24.60 10.98 3.46
CA VAL A 60 -24.22 12.11 2.60
C VAL A 60 -23.03 11.75 1.71
N PRO A 61 -22.87 12.41 0.55
CA PRO A 61 -21.68 12.21 -0.29
C PRO A 61 -20.38 12.52 0.46
N VAL A 62 -19.39 11.66 0.32
CA VAL A 62 -18.08 11.81 0.95
C VAL A 62 -17.10 12.40 -0.06
N THR A 63 -16.54 13.58 0.24
CA THR A 63 -15.54 14.22 -0.62
C THR A 63 -14.20 13.46 -0.57
N PRO A 64 -13.31 13.60 -1.57
CA PRO A 64 -11.98 12.97 -1.53
C PRO A 64 -11.18 13.31 -0.27
N LYS A 65 -11.22 14.56 0.22
CA LYS A 65 -10.56 14.95 1.46
C LYS A 65 -11.18 14.29 2.70
N ALA A 66 -12.50 14.20 2.76
CA ALA A 66 -13.17 13.51 3.87
C ALA A 66 -12.86 12.00 3.88
N ALA A 67 -12.85 11.36 2.72
CA ALA A 67 -12.40 9.98 2.59
C ALA A 67 -10.94 9.81 3.03
N ALA A 68 -10.04 10.75 2.63
CA ALA A 68 -8.64 10.72 3.06
C ALA A 68 -8.50 10.74 4.59
N VAL A 69 -9.31 11.56 5.28
CA VAL A 69 -9.32 11.59 6.76
C VAL A 69 -9.77 10.26 7.34
N LEU A 70 -10.80 9.61 6.79
CA LEU A 70 -11.27 8.30 7.27
C LEU A 70 -10.19 7.21 7.09
N TYR A 71 -9.50 7.17 5.94
CA TYR A 71 -8.38 6.26 5.73
C TYR A 71 -7.20 6.54 6.67
N GLY A 72 -6.91 7.81 6.92
CA GLY A 72 -5.88 8.21 7.88
C GLY A 72 -6.26 7.86 9.33
N LEU A 73 -7.53 8.00 9.70
CA LEU A 73 -8.03 7.64 11.02
C LEU A 73 -7.87 6.13 11.30
N ASP A 74 -8.19 5.28 10.32
CA ASP A 74 -7.97 3.82 10.43
C ASP A 74 -6.50 3.50 10.75
N ARG A 75 -5.54 4.19 10.13
CA ARG A 75 -4.12 4.01 10.42
C ARG A 75 -3.69 4.63 11.74
N LEU A 76 -4.22 5.80 12.10
CA LEU A 76 -3.97 6.43 13.39
C LEU A 76 -4.38 5.49 14.55
N GLU A 77 -5.58 4.91 14.47
CA GLU A 77 -6.06 3.94 15.47
C GLU A 77 -5.27 2.62 15.47
N SER A 78 -4.47 2.39 14.43
CA SER A 78 -3.61 1.20 14.28
C SER A 78 -2.14 1.45 14.66
N VAL A 79 -1.74 2.67 15.03
CA VAL A 79 -0.33 3.00 15.31
C VAL A 79 0.29 2.11 16.40
N GLU A 80 -0.44 1.84 17.49
CA GLU A 80 0.05 0.96 18.56
C GLU A 80 0.24 -0.47 18.06
N VAL A 81 -0.68 -0.99 17.25
CA VAL A 81 -0.54 -2.33 16.63
C VAL A 81 0.68 -2.37 15.71
N ILE A 82 0.90 -1.33 14.90
CA ILE A 82 2.09 -1.24 14.03
C ILE A 82 3.35 -1.26 14.88
N ARG A 83 3.38 -0.53 15.99
CA ARG A 83 4.52 -0.47 16.91
C ARG A 83 4.80 -1.83 17.55
N ASP A 84 3.77 -2.49 18.09
CA ASP A 84 3.88 -3.82 18.71
C ASP A 84 4.39 -4.88 17.72
N VAL A 85 3.97 -4.78 16.45
CA VAL A 85 4.46 -5.67 15.39
C VAL A 85 5.91 -5.34 15.03
N ALA A 86 6.28 -4.05 14.97
CA ALA A 86 7.63 -3.61 14.67
C ALA A 86 8.66 -4.03 15.72
N GLU A 87 8.27 -4.15 16.99
CA GLU A 87 9.15 -4.65 18.05
C GLU A 87 9.54 -6.12 17.88
N LYS A 88 8.75 -6.89 17.14
CA LYS A 88 8.88 -8.36 17.02
C LYS A 88 9.38 -8.83 15.66
N HIS A 89 9.45 -7.94 14.67
CA HIS A 89 9.76 -8.32 13.29
C HIS A 89 10.81 -7.39 12.67
N ASP A 90 11.66 -7.96 11.83
CA ASP A 90 12.66 -7.21 11.06
C ASP A 90 12.02 -6.40 9.93
N VAL A 91 10.94 -6.93 9.33
CA VAL A 91 10.21 -6.32 8.21
C VAL A 91 8.71 -6.39 8.45
N ILE A 92 8.02 -5.27 8.23
CA ILE A 92 6.55 -5.23 8.15
C ILE A 92 6.17 -4.93 6.71
N ILE A 93 5.35 -5.77 6.12
CA ILE A 93 4.76 -5.58 4.81
C ILE A 93 3.32 -5.10 4.98
N PHE A 94 3.02 -3.93 4.45
CA PHE A 94 1.65 -3.42 4.38
C PHE A 94 1.02 -3.78 3.03
N ASP A 95 -0.07 -4.55 3.04
CA ASP A 95 -0.97 -4.65 1.88
C ASP A 95 -1.87 -3.41 1.88
N ARG A 96 -1.50 -2.40 1.09
CA ARG A 96 -1.96 -1.01 1.11
C ARG A 96 -1.53 -0.24 2.37
N TYR A 97 -1.10 0.99 2.17
CA TYR A 97 -0.72 1.89 3.25
C TYR A 97 -1.04 3.36 2.91
N ILE A 98 -0.26 4.31 3.43
CA ILE A 98 -0.42 5.75 3.16
C ILE A 98 -0.48 6.06 1.65
N PRO A 99 0.38 5.48 0.78
CA PRO A 99 0.33 5.77 -0.64
C PRO A 99 -0.99 5.38 -1.33
N SER A 100 -1.66 4.31 -0.88
CA SER A 100 -3.00 3.98 -1.39
C SER A 100 -3.98 5.14 -1.20
N ASN A 101 -4.01 5.75 -0.01
CA ASN A 101 -4.87 6.89 0.27
C ASN A 101 -4.51 8.08 -0.63
N MET A 102 -3.22 8.43 -0.74
CA MET A 102 -2.74 9.50 -1.61
C MET A 102 -3.26 9.33 -3.04
N VAL A 103 -3.02 8.15 -3.62
CA VAL A 103 -3.32 7.85 -5.03
C VAL A 103 -4.83 7.79 -5.29
N TYR A 104 -5.60 7.07 -4.46
CA TYR A 104 -7.04 6.92 -4.69
C TYR A 104 -7.80 8.21 -4.54
N GLN A 105 -7.46 9.07 -3.56
CA GLN A 105 -8.14 10.36 -3.44
C GLN A 105 -7.73 11.32 -4.56
N ALA A 106 -6.47 11.34 -4.94
CA ALA A 106 -5.99 12.14 -6.07
C ALA A 106 -6.60 11.72 -7.42
N SER A 107 -7.02 10.46 -7.55
CA SER A 107 -7.68 9.96 -8.77
C SER A 107 -9.13 10.42 -8.93
N LYS A 108 -9.68 11.12 -7.92
CA LYS A 108 -11.06 11.64 -7.90
C LYS A 108 -11.14 13.17 -8.07
N VAL A 109 -10.01 13.82 -8.30
CA VAL A 109 -9.93 15.28 -8.52
C VAL A 109 -9.35 15.59 -9.89
N ALA A 110 -9.35 16.86 -10.28
CA ALA A 110 -8.73 17.32 -11.53
C ALA A 110 -7.20 17.02 -11.51
N ALA A 111 -6.62 16.75 -12.69
CA ALA A 111 -5.23 16.30 -12.81
C ALA A 111 -4.23 17.33 -12.26
N GLU A 112 -4.52 18.61 -12.36
CA GLU A 112 -3.75 19.73 -11.81
C GLU A 112 -3.72 19.75 -10.28
N ASP A 113 -4.77 19.26 -9.63
CA ASP A 113 -4.89 19.22 -8.16
C ASP A 113 -4.33 17.93 -7.55
N ALA A 114 -4.07 16.90 -8.37
CA ALA A 114 -3.74 15.57 -7.90
C ALA A 114 -2.49 15.55 -7.00
N ILE A 115 -1.39 16.17 -7.43
CA ILE A 115 -0.12 16.17 -6.66
C ILE A 115 -0.26 16.98 -5.37
N SER A 116 -0.99 18.10 -5.39
CA SER A 116 -1.21 18.90 -4.18
C SER A 116 -2.04 18.13 -3.15
N LEU A 117 -3.06 17.38 -3.61
CA LEU A 117 -3.86 16.53 -2.73
C LEU A 117 -3.03 15.35 -2.17
N MET A 118 -2.19 14.71 -2.98
CA MET A 118 -1.29 13.65 -2.51
C MET A 118 -0.37 14.13 -1.39
N ARG A 119 0.27 15.30 -1.57
CA ARG A 119 1.13 15.90 -0.53
C ARG A 119 0.35 16.24 0.73
N TRP A 120 -0.86 16.76 0.57
CA TRP A 120 -1.72 17.06 1.71
C TRP A 120 -2.11 15.80 2.48
N VAL A 121 -2.47 14.71 1.80
CA VAL A 121 -2.78 13.42 2.43
C VAL A 121 -1.56 12.88 3.18
N TYR A 122 -0.38 12.94 2.55
CA TYR A 122 0.86 12.49 3.19
C TYR A 122 1.16 13.28 4.47
N ALA A 123 1.11 14.62 4.42
CA ALA A 123 1.33 15.47 5.59
C ALA A 123 0.27 15.24 6.68
N LEU A 124 -1.00 15.06 6.31
CA LEU A 124 -2.07 14.74 7.26
C LEU A 124 -1.73 13.46 8.04
N GLU A 125 -1.30 12.40 7.36
CA GLU A 125 -1.04 11.13 8.01
C GLU A 125 0.29 11.11 8.77
N THR A 126 1.36 11.67 8.21
CA THR A 126 2.69 11.58 8.82
C THR A 126 2.96 12.69 9.84
N GLU A 127 2.49 13.91 9.61
CA GLU A 127 2.78 15.06 10.48
C GLU A 127 1.66 15.29 11.51
N THR A 128 0.37 15.19 11.10
CA THR A 128 -0.75 15.44 12.01
C THR A 128 -1.13 14.20 12.80
N PHE A 129 -1.26 13.04 12.13
CA PHE A 129 -1.63 11.77 12.77
C PHE A 129 -0.41 10.99 13.29
N GLN A 130 0.79 11.39 12.91
CA GLN A 130 2.05 10.73 13.31
C GLN A 130 2.10 9.24 12.96
N VAL A 131 1.44 8.85 11.88
CA VAL A 131 1.54 7.51 11.31
C VAL A 131 2.95 7.36 10.71
N PRO A 132 3.71 6.31 11.05
CA PRO A 132 5.06 6.15 10.51
C PRO A 132 5.01 5.97 8.98
N PRO A 133 5.81 6.75 8.22
CA PRO A 133 5.87 6.57 6.77
C PRO A 133 6.54 5.24 6.41
N PRO A 134 6.27 4.68 5.20
CA PRO A 134 6.98 3.50 4.74
C PRO A 134 8.43 3.85 4.40
N ASP A 135 9.36 2.95 4.73
CA ASP A 135 10.77 3.05 4.33
C ASP A 135 10.97 2.74 2.84
N LEU A 136 10.06 1.93 2.27
CA LEU A 136 10.03 1.56 0.86
C LEU A 136 8.59 1.33 0.42
N SER A 137 8.22 1.86 -0.76
CA SER A 137 6.97 1.55 -1.42
C SER A 137 7.23 0.73 -2.68
N ILE A 138 6.53 -0.39 -2.84
CA ILE A 138 6.59 -1.26 -4.02
C ILE A 138 5.32 -1.06 -4.84
N TYR A 139 5.46 -0.51 -6.03
CA TYR A 139 4.35 -0.39 -6.97
C TYR A 139 4.26 -1.63 -7.86
N LEU A 140 3.18 -2.40 -7.73
CA LEU A 140 2.85 -3.48 -8.65
C LEU A 140 2.18 -2.89 -9.90
N ASP A 141 2.95 -2.68 -10.96
CA ASP A 141 2.42 -2.20 -12.23
C ASP A 141 1.75 -3.34 -13.00
N THR A 142 0.45 -3.44 -12.80
CA THR A 142 -0.40 -4.46 -13.43
C THR A 142 -1.26 -3.79 -14.50
N PRO A 143 -1.18 -4.25 -15.77
CA PRO A 143 -2.08 -3.80 -16.82
C PRO A 143 -3.54 -4.02 -16.44
N LEU A 144 -4.41 -3.07 -16.81
CA LEU A 144 -5.82 -3.05 -16.39
C LEU A 144 -6.56 -4.34 -16.77
N GLU A 145 -6.28 -4.90 -17.96
CA GLU A 145 -6.89 -6.15 -18.43
C GLU A 145 -6.46 -7.34 -17.58
N ALA A 146 -5.18 -7.40 -17.21
CA ALA A 146 -4.65 -8.44 -16.34
C ALA A 146 -5.25 -8.33 -14.93
N ALA A 147 -5.36 -7.13 -14.37
CA ALA A 147 -5.98 -6.89 -13.08
C ALA A 147 -7.45 -7.34 -13.05
N ARG A 148 -8.21 -7.04 -14.11
CA ARG A 148 -9.60 -7.52 -14.26
C ARG A 148 -9.69 -9.04 -14.31
N GLY A 149 -8.80 -9.70 -15.04
CA GLY A 149 -8.73 -11.16 -15.07
C GLY A 149 -8.50 -11.76 -13.70
N LEU A 150 -7.61 -11.16 -12.90
CA LEU A 150 -7.33 -11.60 -11.54
C LEU A 150 -8.52 -11.41 -10.60
N MET A 151 -9.25 -10.28 -10.71
CA MET A 151 -10.49 -10.04 -9.94
C MET A 151 -11.55 -11.09 -10.22
N GLN A 152 -11.84 -11.38 -11.50
CA GLN A 152 -12.81 -12.41 -11.89
C GLN A 152 -12.47 -13.80 -11.37
N LEU A 153 -11.17 -14.15 -11.29
CA LEU A 153 -10.71 -15.42 -10.71
C LEU A 153 -10.93 -15.47 -9.19
N LYS A 154 -10.81 -14.31 -8.50
CA LYS A 154 -11.06 -14.19 -7.06
C LYS A 154 -12.55 -14.34 -6.74
N ASP A 155 -13.41 -13.70 -7.51
CA ASP A 155 -14.88 -13.77 -7.34
C ASP A 155 -15.42 -15.19 -7.54
N LYS A 156 -14.88 -15.94 -8.48
CA LYS A 156 -15.23 -17.36 -8.69
C LYS A 156 -14.85 -18.28 -7.52
N ARG A 157 -13.90 -17.88 -6.68
CA ARG A 157 -13.43 -18.64 -5.50
C ARG A 157 -14.14 -18.27 -4.20
N SER A 158 -14.76 -17.08 -4.12
CA SER A 158 -15.48 -16.62 -2.94
C SER A 158 -16.99 -16.72 -3.16
N TYR A 159 -17.59 -17.81 -2.66
CA TYR A 159 -19.06 -17.99 -2.57
C TYR A 159 -19.70 -17.14 -1.47
N THR A 160 -19.17 -15.95 -1.16
CA THR A 160 -19.73 -15.11 -0.11
C THR A 160 -20.28 -13.82 -0.71
N ASP A 161 -21.45 -13.38 -0.20
CA ASP A 161 -22.13 -12.11 -0.47
C ASP A 161 -21.19 -10.90 -0.33
N ARG A 162 -20.32 -10.68 -1.30
CA ARG A 162 -19.59 -9.42 -1.45
C ARG A 162 -20.46 -8.48 -2.28
N GLN A 163 -21.03 -7.50 -1.60
CA GLN A 163 -21.39 -6.27 -2.28
C GLN A 163 -20.13 -5.75 -2.99
N TYR A 164 -20.21 -5.59 -4.31
CA TYR A 164 -19.12 -5.03 -5.11
C TYR A 164 -18.71 -3.69 -4.51
N ASP A 165 -17.42 -3.52 -4.27
CA ASP A 165 -16.85 -2.21 -4.01
C ASP A 165 -17.10 -1.35 -5.26
N GLU A 166 -17.85 -0.25 -5.14
CA GLU A 166 -18.18 0.65 -6.26
C GLU A 166 -16.91 1.14 -6.97
N HIS A 167 -15.77 1.19 -6.28
CA HIS A 167 -14.50 1.59 -6.85
C HIS A 167 -13.84 0.51 -7.72
N GLU A 168 -14.03 -0.77 -7.43
CA GLU A 168 -13.51 -1.87 -8.25
C GLU A 168 -14.21 -1.93 -9.62
N ALA A 169 -15.47 -1.52 -9.70
CA ALA A 169 -16.27 -1.52 -10.92
C ALA A 169 -15.97 -0.32 -11.85
N ASP A 170 -15.41 0.78 -11.32
CA ASP A 170 -15.17 2.01 -12.09
C ASP A 170 -13.84 1.93 -12.86
N VAL A 171 -13.95 1.64 -14.15
CA VAL A 171 -12.81 1.53 -15.09
C VAL A 171 -12.04 2.84 -15.24
N ALA A 172 -12.73 3.97 -15.23
CA ALA A 172 -12.11 5.29 -15.39
C ALA A 172 -11.30 5.62 -14.15
N LEU A 173 -11.84 5.32 -12.96
CA LEU A 173 -11.12 5.46 -11.70
C LEU A 173 -9.87 4.55 -11.67
N GLN A 174 -9.98 3.27 -12.05
CA GLN A 174 -8.84 2.35 -12.04
C GLN A 174 -7.73 2.77 -13.02
N ARG A 175 -8.08 3.37 -14.16
CA ARG A 175 -7.09 3.99 -15.07
C ARG A 175 -6.38 5.17 -14.42
N ALA A 176 -7.12 6.08 -13.79
CA ALA A 176 -6.56 7.23 -13.09
C ALA A 176 -5.66 6.80 -11.93
N VAL A 177 -6.08 5.79 -11.15
CA VAL A 177 -5.30 5.18 -10.07
C VAL A 177 -3.97 4.64 -10.59
N ARG A 178 -3.98 3.85 -11.67
CA ARG A 178 -2.74 3.30 -12.26
C ARG A 178 -1.81 4.41 -12.74
N LEU A 179 -2.33 5.44 -13.43
CA LEU A 179 -1.53 6.60 -13.87
C LEU A 179 -0.93 7.36 -12.69
N ASN A 180 -1.68 7.54 -11.62
CA ASN A 180 -1.21 8.22 -10.43
C ASN A 180 -0.15 7.40 -9.68
N TYR A 181 -0.27 6.07 -9.62
CA TYR A 181 0.80 5.22 -9.07
C TYR A 181 2.09 5.34 -9.89
N SER A 182 2.02 5.30 -11.23
CA SER A 182 3.21 5.52 -12.06
C SER A 182 3.87 6.88 -11.76
N LYS A 183 3.07 7.95 -11.67
CA LYS A 183 3.58 9.29 -11.35
C LYS A 183 4.26 9.37 -9.98
N VAL A 184 3.65 8.84 -8.92
CA VAL A 184 4.25 8.91 -7.58
C VAL A 184 5.52 8.07 -7.49
N ALA A 185 5.59 6.93 -8.16
CA ALA A 185 6.77 6.10 -8.24
C ALA A 185 7.90 6.79 -9.01
N GLU A 186 7.62 7.35 -10.20
CA GLU A 186 8.59 8.12 -10.99
C GLU A 186 9.13 9.35 -10.24
N MET A 187 8.26 10.05 -9.51
CA MET A 187 8.62 11.24 -8.74
C MET A 187 9.27 10.92 -7.39
N GLN A 188 9.34 9.66 -6.97
CA GLN A 188 9.74 9.23 -5.62
C GLN A 188 8.99 10.03 -4.54
N LEU A 189 7.70 10.30 -4.77
CA LEU A 189 6.90 11.14 -3.90
C LEU A 189 6.59 10.41 -2.58
N ALA A 190 6.85 11.05 -1.46
CA ALA A 190 6.63 10.51 -0.12
C ALA A 190 7.56 9.34 0.28
N GLY A 191 8.75 9.26 -0.30
CA GLY A 191 9.78 8.30 0.03
C GLY A 191 10.28 7.47 -1.16
N PRO A 192 11.13 6.49 -0.92
CA PRO A 192 11.65 5.60 -1.96
C PRO A 192 10.57 4.69 -2.55
N TRP A 193 10.60 4.54 -3.87
CA TRP A 193 9.72 3.65 -4.62
C TRP A 193 10.52 2.71 -5.52
N GLU A 194 10.02 1.47 -5.65
CA GLU A 194 10.43 0.53 -6.68
C GLU A 194 9.19 0.05 -7.44
N THR A 195 9.34 -0.10 -8.77
CA THR A 195 8.24 -0.57 -9.62
C THR A 195 8.50 -1.99 -10.07
N VAL A 196 7.58 -2.88 -9.77
CA VAL A 196 7.64 -4.29 -10.16
C VAL A 196 6.58 -4.55 -11.22
N GLN A 197 7.03 -4.94 -12.42
CA GLN A 197 6.14 -5.32 -13.52
C GLN A 197 5.52 -6.69 -13.24
N THR A 198 4.20 -6.77 -13.23
CA THR A 198 3.50 -8.05 -13.00
C THR A 198 3.29 -8.87 -14.27
N THR A 199 3.59 -8.29 -15.43
CA THR A 199 3.54 -8.97 -16.72
C THR A 199 4.88 -8.90 -17.44
N MET A 200 5.18 -9.95 -18.23
CA MET A 200 6.31 -9.99 -19.15
C MET A 200 5.80 -10.42 -20.51
N SER A 201 6.08 -9.64 -21.55
CA SER A 201 5.58 -9.89 -22.93
C SER A 201 4.07 -10.15 -23.00
N GLY A 202 3.28 -9.40 -22.22
CA GLY A 202 1.81 -9.51 -22.17
C GLY A 202 1.26 -10.68 -21.35
N THR A 203 2.13 -11.50 -20.74
CA THR A 203 1.73 -12.64 -19.91
C THR A 203 2.00 -12.33 -18.43
N LEU A 204 1.06 -12.72 -17.54
CA LEU A 204 1.25 -12.62 -16.10
C LEU A 204 2.46 -13.44 -15.65
N ARG A 205 3.34 -12.81 -14.88
CA ARG A 205 4.45 -13.48 -14.21
C ARG A 205 3.94 -14.34 -13.06
N LYS A 206 4.71 -15.36 -12.71
CA LYS A 206 4.38 -16.20 -11.55
C LYS A 206 4.50 -15.39 -10.26
N PRO A 207 3.59 -15.59 -9.29
CA PRO A 207 3.64 -14.87 -8.01
C PRO A 207 4.98 -15.00 -7.29
N VAL A 208 5.64 -16.16 -7.39
CA VAL A 208 6.95 -16.39 -6.78
C VAL A 208 8.08 -15.57 -7.43
N GLU A 209 8.01 -15.31 -8.73
CA GLU A 209 8.99 -14.48 -9.45
C GLU A 209 8.84 -12.99 -9.07
N ILE A 210 7.59 -12.53 -8.92
CA ILE A 210 7.28 -11.18 -8.43
C ILE A 210 7.77 -11.02 -6.98
N ALA A 211 7.48 -12.00 -6.13
CA ALA A 211 7.92 -11.98 -4.74
C ALA A 211 9.45 -11.98 -4.60
N SER A 212 10.17 -12.76 -5.41
CA SER A 212 11.63 -12.77 -5.42
C SER A 212 12.21 -11.40 -5.75
N GLU A 213 11.67 -10.71 -6.77
CA GLU A 213 12.11 -9.35 -7.12
C GLU A 213 11.84 -8.35 -5.99
N ILE A 214 10.66 -8.44 -5.34
CA ILE A 214 10.33 -7.60 -4.18
C ILE A 214 11.31 -7.86 -3.03
N VAL A 215 11.66 -9.12 -2.75
CA VAL A 215 12.64 -9.50 -1.72
C VAL A 215 13.99 -8.85 -1.98
N ASP A 216 14.47 -8.87 -3.23
CA ASP A 216 15.75 -8.24 -3.59
C ASP A 216 15.75 -6.74 -3.29
N HIS A 217 14.65 -6.04 -3.60
CA HIS A 217 14.49 -4.62 -3.26
C HIS A 217 14.46 -4.39 -1.74
N ILE A 218 13.75 -5.22 -0.99
CA ILE A 218 13.65 -5.10 0.47
C ILE A 218 15.00 -5.35 1.13
N ILE A 219 15.71 -6.41 0.76
CA ILE A 219 17.02 -6.74 1.34
C ILE A 219 18.03 -5.61 1.08
N ARG A 220 18.06 -5.06 -0.12
CA ARG A 220 18.86 -3.89 -0.44
C ARG A 220 18.52 -2.71 0.48
N ARG A 221 17.22 -2.39 0.65
CA ARG A 221 16.78 -1.29 1.51
C ARG A 221 17.14 -1.50 2.98
N VAL A 222 17.01 -2.71 3.48
CA VAL A 222 17.45 -3.09 4.84
C VAL A 222 18.96 -2.83 5.02
N GLY A 223 19.78 -3.18 4.02
CA GLY A 223 21.23 -2.91 4.02
C GLY A 223 21.51 -1.42 4.12
N GLU A 224 20.93 -0.61 3.23
CA GLU A 224 21.10 0.86 3.23
C GLU A 224 20.75 1.50 4.57
N LEU A 225 19.62 1.12 5.16
CA LEU A 225 19.17 1.67 6.45
C LEU A 225 20.08 1.27 7.62
N ARG A 226 20.64 0.06 7.59
CA ARG A 226 21.61 -0.40 8.61
C ARG A 226 22.93 0.36 8.50
N GLU A 227 23.43 0.64 7.31
CA GLU A 227 24.64 1.44 7.07
C GLU A 227 24.45 2.86 7.62
N VAL A 228 23.35 3.54 7.27
CA VAL A 228 23.04 4.89 7.77
C VAL A 228 22.96 4.92 9.29
N ALA A 229 22.32 3.91 9.91
CA ALA A 229 22.23 3.83 11.37
C ALA A 229 23.61 3.63 12.03
N SER A 230 24.48 2.84 11.41
CA SER A 230 25.86 2.60 11.89
C SER A 230 26.70 3.87 11.84
N ASP A 231 26.66 4.61 10.72
CA ASP A 231 27.40 5.85 10.53
C ASP A 231 26.95 6.94 11.51
N THR A 232 25.64 7.05 11.73
CA THR A 232 25.09 7.99 12.72
C THR A 232 25.58 7.68 14.14
N LEU A 233 25.66 6.41 14.50
CA LEU A 233 26.13 5.97 15.81
C LEU A 233 27.62 6.26 16.01
N MET A 234 28.43 6.10 14.96
CA MET A 234 29.86 6.43 14.97
C MET A 234 30.10 7.94 15.11
N ALA A 235 29.33 8.75 14.35
CA ALA A 235 29.42 10.21 14.41
C ALA A 235 29.01 10.80 15.77
N SER A 236 28.09 10.15 16.49
CA SER A 236 27.65 10.59 17.83
C SER A 236 28.63 10.27 18.96
N ARG A 237 29.65 9.44 18.69
CA ARG A 237 30.69 8.99 19.65
C ARG A 237 32.03 9.69 19.45
N ALA A 238 32.18 10.48 18.38
CA ALA A 238 33.37 11.28 18.06
C ALA A 238 33.19 12.73 18.53
#